data_f7efeab527ca9caa89e42ca3263f72c4
#
_entry.id   f7efeab527ca9caa89e42ca3263f72c4
#
_cell.length_a   1.000
_cell.length_b   1.000
_cell.length_c   1.000
_cell.angle_alpha   90.00
_cell.angle_beta   90.00
_cell.angle_gamma   90.00
#
_symmetry.space_group_name_H-M   'P 1'
#
loop_
_entity.id
_entity.type
_entity.pdbx_description
1 polymer ?
#
loop_
_entity_poly.entity_id
_entity_poly.type
_entity_poly.pdbx_seq_one_letter_code
_entity_poly.pdbx_strand_id
1 'polypeptide(L)'
;MSQPLNVAVVGATGSVGEALVGLLDERDFPLHRLHLLASAESAGQRMGFAESSLRVGDVDSFDFSSVGLAFFAAAAEVSRAHAERARAAGCSVIDLSGALEPSVAPPVMVSVNAERLASQAAPFLLSSPCAVAAELCEVLAPLLATLDCRQLNLTACLSVSSLGREGVKELARQTAELLNARPLEPRLFDRQIAFNLLAQVGAVGGEGHSAIERRIF
;
A
#
# COMPACT_ATOMS: atom_id res chain seq x y z
N MET A 1 -20.43 19.81 6.06
CA MET A 1 -20.54 18.36 5.87
C MET A 1 -20.10 18.07 4.43
N SER A 2 -19.01 17.32 4.24
CA SER A 2 -18.54 16.91 2.90
C SER A 2 -19.62 16.04 2.23
N GLN A 3 -19.83 16.23 0.93
CA GLN A 3 -20.73 15.34 0.19
C GLN A 3 -20.12 13.92 0.16
N PRO A 4 -20.97 12.86 0.33
CA PRO A 4 -20.51 11.48 0.23
C PRO A 4 -19.86 11.21 -1.12
N LEU A 5 -18.71 10.54 -1.11
CA LEU A 5 -17.92 10.26 -2.31
C LEU A 5 -18.18 8.86 -2.85
N ASN A 6 -18.16 8.72 -4.18
CA ASN A 6 -17.92 7.42 -4.80
C ASN A 6 -16.44 7.13 -4.73
N VAL A 7 -16.08 5.99 -4.17
CA VAL A 7 -14.68 5.58 -3.94
C VAL A 7 -14.37 4.26 -4.62
N ALA A 8 -13.19 4.12 -5.17
CA ALA A 8 -12.65 2.86 -5.67
C ALA A 8 -11.45 2.40 -4.83
N VAL A 9 -11.35 1.10 -4.56
CA VAL A 9 -10.16 0.44 -4.01
C VAL A 9 -9.62 -0.51 -5.06
N VAL A 10 -8.50 -0.14 -5.67
CA VAL A 10 -7.77 -0.97 -6.64
C VAL A 10 -6.82 -1.89 -5.88
N GLY A 11 -6.87 -3.19 -6.17
CA GLY A 11 -6.17 -4.21 -5.40
C GLY A 11 -6.92 -4.64 -4.13
N ALA A 12 -8.25 -4.52 -4.14
CA ALA A 12 -9.11 -4.81 -2.99
C ALA A 12 -8.92 -6.23 -2.41
N THR A 13 -8.57 -7.21 -3.23
CA THR A 13 -8.35 -8.61 -2.82
C THR A 13 -6.94 -8.86 -2.25
N GLY A 14 -6.05 -7.87 -2.27
CA GLY A 14 -4.71 -7.93 -1.65
C GLY A 14 -4.77 -7.64 -0.14
N SER A 15 -3.70 -7.98 0.59
CA SER A 15 -3.65 -7.78 2.06
C SER A 15 -3.86 -6.32 2.47
N VAL A 16 -3.27 -5.36 1.74
CA VAL A 16 -3.42 -3.93 1.99
C VAL A 16 -4.83 -3.46 1.62
N GLY A 17 -5.35 -3.92 0.46
CA GLY A 17 -6.69 -3.59 0.01
C GLY A 17 -7.78 -4.07 0.94
N GLU A 18 -7.69 -5.32 1.43
CA GLU A 18 -8.63 -5.86 2.44
C GLU A 18 -8.60 -5.07 3.74
N ALA A 19 -7.39 -4.76 4.23
CA ALA A 19 -7.25 -3.95 5.44
C ALA A 19 -7.84 -2.55 5.25
N LEU A 20 -7.62 -1.92 4.09
CA LEU A 20 -8.19 -0.62 3.78
C LEU A 20 -9.73 -0.67 3.71
N VAL A 21 -10.30 -1.68 3.05
CA VAL A 21 -11.75 -1.87 2.98
C VAL A 21 -12.33 -2.02 4.39
N GLY A 22 -11.69 -2.81 5.27
CA GLY A 22 -12.09 -2.95 6.66
C GLY A 22 -12.02 -1.62 7.43
N LEU A 23 -10.95 -0.83 7.23
CA LEU A 23 -10.79 0.48 7.88
C LEU A 23 -11.81 1.53 7.40
N LEU A 24 -12.19 1.50 6.12
CA LEU A 24 -13.25 2.37 5.59
C LEU A 24 -14.59 2.09 6.26
N ASP A 25 -14.89 0.83 6.54
CA ASP A 25 -16.08 0.39 7.27
C ASP A 25 -15.99 0.78 8.75
N GLU A 26 -14.94 0.36 9.44
CA GLU A 26 -14.72 0.61 10.87
C GLU A 26 -14.76 2.10 11.25
N ARG A 27 -14.31 2.97 10.33
CA ARG A 27 -14.24 4.42 10.56
C ARG A 27 -15.45 5.20 10.02
N ASP A 28 -16.51 4.54 9.60
CA ASP A 28 -17.68 5.17 9.01
C ASP A 28 -17.29 6.21 7.93
N PHE A 29 -16.33 5.85 7.04
CA PHE A 29 -15.89 6.77 6.03
C PHE A 29 -17.07 7.24 5.15
N PRO A 30 -17.23 8.55 4.85
CA PRO A 30 -18.42 9.10 4.19
C PRO A 30 -18.49 8.68 2.73
N LEU A 31 -18.90 7.44 2.49
CA LEU A 31 -19.08 6.83 1.18
C LEU A 31 -20.51 6.99 0.68
N HIS A 32 -20.68 7.33 -0.60
CA HIS A 32 -21.92 7.10 -1.32
C HIS A 32 -21.91 5.70 -1.94
N ARG A 33 -20.81 5.34 -2.59
CA ARG A 33 -20.62 4.02 -3.19
C ARG A 33 -19.18 3.58 -3.14
N LEU A 34 -18.95 2.30 -2.81
CA LEU A 34 -17.62 1.66 -2.84
C LEU A 34 -17.52 0.71 -4.03
N HIS A 35 -16.47 0.88 -4.84
CA HIS A 35 -16.10 -0.02 -5.93
C HIS A 35 -14.83 -0.78 -5.53
N LEU A 36 -14.92 -2.10 -5.51
CA LEU A 36 -13.79 -2.98 -5.26
C LEU A 36 -13.24 -3.45 -6.60
N LEU A 37 -11.96 -3.23 -6.85
CA LEU A 37 -11.32 -3.52 -8.14
C LEU A 37 -10.08 -4.40 -7.92
N ALA A 38 -9.88 -5.35 -8.83
CA ALA A 38 -8.70 -6.20 -8.85
C ALA A 38 -8.36 -6.59 -10.32
N SER A 39 -7.36 -7.46 -10.51
CA SER A 39 -7.05 -8.04 -11.82
C SER A 39 -8.19 -8.93 -12.31
N ALA A 40 -8.22 -9.21 -13.61
CA ALA A 40 -9.21 -10.09 -14.24
C ALA A 40 -9.31 -11.47 -13.56
N GLU A 41 -8.20 -12.00 -13.02
CA GLU A 41 -8.18 -13.29 -12.29
C GLU A 41 -9.00 -13.24 -10.98
N SER A 42 -9.06 -12.11 -10.31
CA SER A 42 -9.81 -11.91 -9.06
C SER A 42 -11.17 -11.26 -9.29
N ALA A 43 -11.45 -10.77 -10.50
CA ALA A 43 -12.73 -10.18 -10.85
C ALA A 43 -13.86 -11.22 -10.69
N GLY A 44 -15.01 -10.75 -10.23
CA GLY A 44 -16.16 -11.61 -9.95
C GLY A 44 -16.22 -12.18 -8.53
N GLN A 45 -15.13 -12.16 -7.78
CA GLN A 45 -15.14 -12.51 -6.36
C GLN A 45 -16.06 -11.57 -5.58
N ARG A 46 -16.46 -11.99 -4.38
CA ARG A 46 -17.26 -11.17 -3.48
C ARG A 46 -16.51 -10.91 -2.18
N MET A 47 -16.58 -9.68 -1.71
CA MET A 47 -15.98 -9.26 -0.45
C MET A 47 -17.03 -8.59 0.44
N GLY A 48 -16.95 -8.82 1.74
CA GLY A 48 -17.80 -8.15 2.73
C GLY A 48 -17.42 -6.67 2.87
N PHE A 49 -18.44 -5.82 2.97
CA PHE A 49 -18.28 -4.42 3.38
C PHE A 49 -19.58 -4.00 4.09
N ALA A 50 -19.45 -3.51 5.31
CA ALA A 50 -20.58 -3.29 6.20
C ALA A 50 -21.46 -4.57 6.27
N GLU A 51 -22.76 -4.43 6.23
CA GLU A 51 -23.71 -5.56 6.23
C GLU A 51 -23.94 -6.19 4.84
N SER A 52 -23.17 -5.79 3.82
CA SER A 52 -23.37 -6.18 2.43
C SER A 52 -22.19 -6.96 1.85
N SER A 53 -22.40 -7.57 0.68
CA SER A 53 -21.37 -8.26 -0.07
C SER A 53 -21.22 -7.62 -1.44
N LEU A 54 -20.06 -6.99 -1.67
CA LEU A 54 -19.75 -6.29 -2.91
C LEU A 54 -19.03 -7.22 -3.90
N ARG A 55 -19.34 -7.06 -5.19
CA ARG A 55 -18.64 -7.78 -6.24
C ARG A 55 -17.38 -7.02 -6.64
N VAL A 56 -16.26 -7.73 -6.76
CA VAL A 56 -15.00 -7.20 -7.26
C VAL A 56 -15.07 -7.06 -8.78
N GLY A 57 -14.79 -5.87 -9.26
CA GLY A 57 -14.71 -5.55 -10.70
C GLY A 57 -13.30 -5.71 -11.23
N ASP A 58 -13.19 -5.71 -12.55
CA ASP A 58 -11.91 -5.71 -13.26
C ASP A 58 -11.42 -4.27 -13.43
N VAL A 59 -10.18 -4.00 -12.98
CA VAL A 59 -9.56 -2.67 -13.06
C VAL A 59 -9.32 -2.20 -14.49
N ASP A 60 -9.03 -3.13 -15.41
CA ASP A 60 -8.71 -2.79 -16.81
C ASP A 60 -9.92 -2.17 -17.53
N SER A 61 -11.11 -2.70 -17.27
CA SER A 61 -12.37 -2.26 -17.87
C SER A 61 -13.11 -1.18 -17.08
N PHE A 62 -12.61 -0.79 -15.89
CA PHE A 62 -13.31 0.14 -15.02
C PHE A 62 -13.27 1.59 -15.52
N ASP A 63 -14.42 2.26 -15.49
CA ASP A 63 -14.55 3.69 -15.79
C ASP A 63 -14.34 4.54 -14.54
N PHE A 64 -13.15 5.13 -14.42
CA PHE A 64 -12.78 5.99 -13.30
C PHE A 64 -13.52 7.33 -13.26
N SER A 65 -14.20 7.75 -14.32
CA SER A 65 -15.03 8.97 -14.29
C SER A 65 -16.24 8.86 -13.35
N SER A 66 -16.60 7.63 -12.97
CA SER A 66 -17.70 7.33 -12.05
C SER A 66 -17.35 7.52 -10.56
N VAL A 67 -16.09 7.76 -10.22
CA VAL A 67 -15.59 7.88 -8.84
C VAL A 67 -14.78 9.16 -8.63
N GLY A 68 -14.90 9.76 -7.45
CA GLY A 68 -14.16 10.97 -7.08
C GLY A 68 -12.81 10.70 -6.42
N LEU A 69 -12.63 9.50 -5.86
CA LEU A 69 -11.40 9.10 -5.18
C LEU A 69 -11.11 7.62 -5.43
N ALA A 70 -9.85 7.30 -5.73
CA ALA A 70 -9.37 5.93 -5.86
C ALA A 70 -8.13 5.70 -4.99
N PHE A 71 -8.14 4.62 -4.20
CA PHE A 71 -6.99 4.11 -3.48
C PHE A 71 -6.35 2.99 -4.29
N PHE A 72 -5.04 3.10 -4.54
CA PHE A 72 -4.28 2.08 -5.25
C PHE A 72 -3.46 1.25 -4.25
N ALA A 73 -4.03 0.12 -3.83
CA ALA A 73 -3.45 -0.86 -2.91
C ALA A 73 -3.01 -2.14 -3.64
N ALA A 74 -2.61 -2.01 -4.90
CA ALA A 74 -2.23 -3.09 -5.79
C ALA A 74 -0.71 -3.18 -5.99
N ALA A 75 -0.26 -4.11 -6.82
CA ALA A 75 1.13 -4.20 -7.25
C ALA A 75 1.58 -2.93 -8.00
N ALA A 76 2.87 -2.68 -7.99
CA ALA A 76 3.48 -1.48 -8.59
C ALA A 76 3.12 -1.28 -10.07
N GLU A 77 3.03 -2.36 -10.83
CA GLU A 77 2.68 -2.37 -12.24
C GLU A 77 1.26 -1.84 -12.49
N VAL A 78 0.33 -2.20 -11.61
CA VAL A 78 -1.08 -1.75 -11.69
C VAL A 78 -1.17 -0.26 -11.42
N SER A 79 -0.46 0.25 -10.41
CA SER A 79 -0.43 1.69 -10.12
C SER A 79 0.17 2.48 -11.28
N ARG A 80 1.29 2.03 -11.86
CA ARG A 80 1.89 2.68 -13.04
C ARG A 80 0.96 2.69 -14.26
N ALA A 81 0.20 1.60 -14.47
CA ALA A 81 -0.70 1.49 -15.62
C ALA A 81 -1.96 2.34 -15.49
N HIS A 82 -2.50 2.49 -14.27
CA HIS A 82 -3.85 3.01 -14.09
C HIS A 82 -3.98 4.30 -13.29
N ALA A 83 -2.99 4.70 -12.48
CA ALA A 83 -3.12 5.88 -11.63
C ALA A 83 -3.30 7.17 -12.44
N GLU A 84 -2.51 7.37 -13.49
CA GLU A 84 -2.65 8.53 -14.36
C GLU A 84 -3.94 8.47 -15.21
N ARG A 85 -4.38 7.28 -15.64
CA ARG A 85 -5.67 7.07 -16.31
C ARG A 85 -6.83 7.51 -15.40
N ALA A 86 -6.77 7.16 -14.11
CA ALA A 86 -7.79 7.55 -13.14
C ALA A 86 -7.79 9.08 -12.94
N ARG A 87 -6.61 9.69 -12.76
CA ARG A 87 -6.48 11.14 -12.63
C ARG A 87 -6.99 11.89 -13.86
N ALA A 88 -6.63 11.44 -15.04
CA ALA A 88 -7.10 12.04 -16.31
C ALA A 88 -8.63 11.92 -16.50
N ALA A 89 -9.27 10.91 -15.91
CA ALA A 89 -10.72 10.75 -15.89
C ALA A 89 -11.42 11.64 -14.84
N GLY A 90 -10.70 12.47 -14.09
CA GLY A 90 -11.26 13.35 -13.07
C GLY A 90 -11.29 12.74 -11.65
N CYS A 91 -10.72 11.56 -11.45
CA CYS A 91 -10.64 10.88 -10.17
C CYS A 91 -9.35 11.26 -9.43
N SER A 92 -9.45 11.70 -8.19
CA SER A 92 -8.28 11.86 -7.32
C SER A 92 -7.72 10.50 -6.92
N VAL A 93 -6.40 10.38 -6.81
CA VAL A 93 -5.71 9.11 -6.53
C VAL A 93 -4.81 9.22 -5.32
N ILE A 94 -4.86 8.20 -4.46
CA ILE A 94 -3.89 7.97 -3.38
C ILE A 94 -3.22 6.61 -3.65
N ASP A 95 -1.94 6.64 -4.01
CA ASP A 95 -1.14 5.43 -4.26
C ASP A 95 -0.49 4.92 -2.98
N LEU A 96 -0.76 3.66 -2.62
CA LEU A 96 -0.15 2.96 -1.50
C LEU A 96 0.97 2.01 -1.95
N SER A 97 1.12 1.78 -3.26
CA SER A 97 2.12 0.85 -3.78
C SER A 97 3.56 1.39 -3.68
N GLY A 98 3.69 2.72 -3.67
CA GLY A 98 4.97 3.40 -3.76
C GLY A 98 5.69 3.22 -5.10
N ALA A 99 4.93 2.94 -6.15
CA ALA A 99 5.44 2.73 -7.50
C ALA A 99 5.68 4.02 -8.27
N LEU A 100 5.05 5.11 -7.82
CA LEU A 100 5.09 6.40 -8.49
C LEU A 100 6.21 7.25 -7.91
N GLU A 101 6.91 7.98 -8.78
CA GLU A 101 7.97 8.88 -8.36
C GLU A 101 7.41 10.04 -7.51
N PRO A 102 8.13 10.50 -6.47
CA PRO A 102 7.67 11.60 -5.60
C PRO A 102 7.41 12.92 -6.35
N SER A 103 8.01 13.11 -7.52
CA SER A 103 7.75 14.26 -8.41
C SER A 103 6.39 14.19 -9.09
N VAL A 104 5.84 12.99 -9.28
CA VAL A 104 4.55 12.72 -9.92
C VAL A 104 3.45 12.57 -8.86
N ALA A 105 3.74 11.81 -7.81
CA ALA A 105 2.84 11.53 -6.70
C ALA A 105 3.55 11.85 -5.37
N PRO A 106 3.59 13.12 -4.95
CA PRO A 106 4.26 13.49 -3.72
C PRO A 106 3.66 12.75 -2.52
N PRO A 107 4.51 12.23 -1.60
CA PRO A 107 4.03 11.56 -0.40
C PRO A 107 3.41 12.58 0.55
N VAL A 108 2.23 12.24 1.06
CA VAL A 108 1.50 13.07 2.03
C VAL A 108 1.18 12.28 3.28
N MET A 109 1.48 12.89 4.41
CA MET A 109 1.14 12.44 5.73
C MET A 109 0.56 13.60 6.54
N VAL A 110 -0.67 13.46 7.00
CA VAL A 110 -1.41 14.59 7.60
C VAL A 110 -0.72 15.14 8.85
N SER A 111 -0.08 14.28 9.64
CA SER A 111 0.68 14.68 10.84
C SER A 111 1.99 15.44 10.56
N VAL A 112 2.48 15.43 9.30
CA VAL A 112 3.80 15.96 8.93
C VAL A 112 3.70 17.09 7.91
N ASN A 113 2.90 16.92 6.85
CA ASN A 113 2.88 17.83 5.71
C ASN A 113 1.47 18.04 5.13
N ALA A 114 0.47 18.19 6.01
CA ALA A 114 -0.94 18.42 5.63
C ALA A 114 -1.14 19.60 4.68
N GLU A 115 -0.27 20.61 4.74
CA GLU A 115 -0.30 21.77 3.85
C GLU A 115 -0.10 21.38 2.39
N ARG A 116 0.62 20.30 2.11
CA ARG A 116 0.76 19.76 0.75
C ARG A 116 -0.58 19.30 0.18
N LEU A 117 -1.41 18.66 1.00
CA LEU A 117 -2.76 18.26 0.58
C LEU A 117 -3.63 19.49 0.33
N ALA A 118 -3.58 20.49 1.23
CA ALA A 118 -4.36 21.73 1.10
C ALA A 118 -3.99 22.53 -0.15
N SER A 119 -2.75 22.40 -0.65
CA SER A 119 -2.28 23.07 -1.86
C SER A 119 -2.61 22.33 -3.16
N GLN A 120 -3.12 21.09 -3.09
CA GLN A 120 -3.46 20.29 -4.27
C GLN A 120 -4.89 20.56 -4.74
N ALA A 121 -5.04 20.89 -6.03
CA ALA A 121 -6.35 20.95 -6.66
C ALA A 121 -6.78 19.53 -7.11
N ALA A 122 -8.05 19.19 -6.94
CA ALA A 122 -8.59 17.96 -7.50
C ALA A 122 -8.77 18.10 -9.05
N PRO A 123 -8.52 17.03 -9.82
CA PRO A 123 -8.07 15.70 -9.39
C PRO A 123 -6.55 15.67 -9.09
N PHE A 124 -6.20 15.20 -7.90
CA PHE A 124 -4.80 15.07 -7.48
C PHE A 124 -4.30 13.63 -7.60
N LEU A 125 -2.97 13.49 -7.63
CA LEU A 125 -2.27 12.23 -7.56
C LEU A 125 -1.24 12.33 -6.42
N LEU A 126 -1.47 11.59 -5.35
CA LEU A 126 -0.65 11.59 -4.14
C LEU A 126 -0.22 10.16 -3.81
N SER A 127 0.85 10.01 -3.05
CA SER A 127 1.25 8.73 -2.49
C SER A 127 1.19 8.73 -0.97
N SER A 128 1.00 7.54 -0.41
CA SER A 128 1.22 7.29 1.01
C SER A 128 2.70 6.94 1.24
N PRO A 129 3.34 7.43 2.31
CA PRO A 129 4.65 6.94 2.69
C PRO A 129 4.60 5.44 2.98
N CYS A 130 5.74 4.76 2.90
CA CYS A 130 5.81 3.34 3.31
C CYS A 130 5.56 3.22 4.83
N ALA A 131 5.14 2.04 5.29
CA ALA A 131 4.76 1.83 6.70
C ALA A 131 5.86 2.26 7.68
N VAL A 132 7.12 1.90 7.40
CA VAL A 132 8.28 2.28 8.24
C VAL A 132 8.44 3.80 8.32
N ALA A 133 8.34 4.50 7.17
CA ALA A 133 8.44 5.95 7.15
C ALA A 133 7.25 6.60 7.87
N ALA A 134 6.04 6.07 7.71
CA ALA A 134 4.85 6.57 8.39
C ALA A 134 4.98 6.43 9.91
N GLU A 135 5.33 5.25 10.42
CA GLU A 135 5.53 5.00 11.85
C GLU A 135 6.66 5.89 12.42
N LEU A 136 7.77 6.01 11.69
CA LEU A 136 8.89 6.85 12.09
C LEU A 136 8.47 8.32 12.19
N CYS A 137 7.76 8.82 11.19
CA CYS A 137 7.28 10.21 11.17
C CYS A 137 6.30 10.51 12.30
N GLU A 138 5.38 9.59 12.62
CA GLU A 138 4.44 9.77 13.74
C GLU A 138 5.18 9.92 15.09
N VAL A 139 6.28 9.18 15.26
CA VAL A 139 7.09 9.27 16.49
C VAL A 139 7.99 10.49 16.48
N LEU A 140 8.62 10.81 15.36
CA LEU A 140 9.63 11.87 15.28
C LEU A 140 9.05 13.27 15.11
N ALA A 141 7.94 13.45 14.38
CA ALA A 141 7.43 14.79 14.11
C ALA A 141 7.22 15.65 15.36
N PRO A 142 6.58 15.16 16.44
CA PRO A 142 6.44 15.93 17.67
C PRO A 142 7.78 16.17 18.38
N LEU A 143 8.74 15.26 18.27
CA LEU A 143 10.06 15.42 18.88
C LEU A 143 10.90 16.46 18.14
N LEU A 144 10.90 16.43 16.81
CA LEU A 144 11.64 17.36 15.96
C LEU A 144 11.12 18.81 16.04
N ALA A 145 9.87 18.98 16.46
CA ALA A 145 9.31 20.31 16.75
C ALA A 145 10.00 20.99 17.94
N THR A 146 10.65 20.23 18.82
CA THR A 146 11.25 20.72 20.07
C THR A 146 12.75 20.41 20.21
N LEU A 147 13.26 19.45 19.45
CA LEU A 147 14.63 18.96 19.55
C LEU A 147 15.40 19.19 18.26
N ASP A 148 16.66 19.63 18.38
CA ASP A 148 17.62 19.67 17.25
C ASP A 148 18.22 18.27 17.06
N CYS A 149 17.64 17.48 16.17
CA CYS A 149 18.11 16.13 15.85
C CYS A 149 19.17 16.20 14.74
N ARG A 150 20.42 15.90 15.10
CA ARG A 150 21.57 15.93 14.16
C ARG A 150 21.85 14.60 13.48
N GLN A 151 21.40 13.51 14.09
CA GLN A 151 21.64 12.18 13.55
C GLN A 151 20.54 11.23 14.01
N LEU A 152 20.06 10.40 13.09
CA LEU A 152 19.13 9.31 13.35
C LEU A 152 19.72 8.00 12.84
N ASN A 153 19.76 6.98 13.71
CA ASN A 153 20.08 5.62 13.31
C ASN A 153 18.83 4.76 13.45
N LEU A 154 18.41 4.15 12.36
CA LEU A 154 17.19 3.33 12.29
C LEU A 154 17.54 1.88 11.93
N THR A 155 17.01 0.94 12.69
CA THR A 155 16.96 -0.47 12.31
C THR A 155 15.50 -0.91 12.26
N ALA A 156 15.02 -1.29 11.07
CA ALA A 156 13.65 -1.74 10.88
C ALA A 156 13.60 -3.24 10.55
N CYS A 157 12.89 -4.02 11.37
CA CYS A 157 12.62 -5.43 11.11
C CYS A 157 11.28 -5.56 10.39
N LEU A 158 11.31 -5.95 9.12
CA LEU A 158 10.12 -6.07 8.30
C LEU A 158 9.55 -7.49 8.37
N SER A 159 8.24 -7.59 8.55
CA SER A 159 7.53 -8.85 8.43
C SER A 159 7.53 -9.36 6.98
N VAL A 160 7.48 -10.68 6.79
CA VAL A 160 7.30 -11.29 5.46
C VAL A 160 6.00 -10.86 4.78
N SER A 161 5.02 -10.36 5.52
CA SER A 161 3.78 -9.78 4.99
C SER A 161 4.03 -8.51 4.15
N SER A 162 5.18 -7.87 4.26
CA SER A 162 5.60 -6.78 3.37
C SER A 162 5.70 -7.21 1.90
N LEU A 163 5.89 -8.52 1.65
CA LEU A 163 5.82 -9.15 0.33
C LEU A 163 4.41 -9.69 0.00
N GLY A 164 3.40 -9.24 0.74
CA GLY A 164 2.02 -9.66 0.55
C GLY A 164 1.77 -11.11 0.96
N ARG A 165 0.68 -11.68 0.43
CA ARG A 165 0.24 -13.04 0.75
C ARG A 165 1.26 -14.12 0.38
N GLU A 166 2.03 -13.91 -0.68
CA GLU A 166 3.03 -14.89 -1.12
C GLU A 166 4.18 -15.01 -0.10
N GLY A 167 4.61 -13.91 0.52
CA GLY A 167 5.58 -13.96 1.63
C GLY A 167 5.07 -14.77 2.82
N VAL A 168 3.81 -14.57 3.20
CA VAL A 168 3.17 -15.29 4.31
C VAL A 168 3.02 -16.79 3.97
N LYS A 169 2.60 -17.12 2.75
CA LYS A 169 2.49 -18.52 2.29
C LYS A 169 3.84 -19.22 2.29
N GLU A 170 4.88 -18.54 1.82
CA GLU A 170 6.24 -19.09 1.79
C GLU A 170 6.77 -19.36 3.20
N LEU A 171 6.57 -18.43 4.14
CA LEU A 171 6.92 -18.65 5.55
C LEU A 171 6.17 -19.84 6.14
N ALA A 172 4.86 -19.94 5.92
CA ALA A 172 4.03 -21.04 6.43
C ALA A 172 4.49 -22.38 5.86
N ARG A 173 4.78 -22.45 4.55
CA ARG A 173 5.29 -23.64 3.87
C ARG A 173 6.63 -24.07 4.46
N GLN A 174 7.60 -23.17 4.53
CA GLN A 174 8.92 -23.48 5.08
C GLN A 174 8.84 -23.93 6.54
N THR A 175 7.99 -23.29 7.34
CA THR A 175 7.75 -23.69 8.73
C THR A 175 7.22 -25.13 8.82
N ALA A 176 6.24 -25.46 8.01
CA ALA A 176 5.67 -26.80 7.97
C ALA A 176 6.69 -27.85 7.50
N GLU A 177 7.49 -27.56 6.49
CA GLU A 177 8.54 -28.45 6.00
C GLU A 177 9.59 -28.74 7.09
N LEU A 178 10.08 -27.71 7.77
CA LEU A 178 11.06 -27.85 8.85
C LEU A 178 10.54 -28.64 10.03
N LEU A 179 9.32 -28.36 10.48
CA LEU A 179 8.70 -29.09 11.61
C LEU A 179 8.42 -30.57 11.29
N ASN A 180 8.28 -30.91 10.01
CA ASN A 180 8.10 -32.29 9.55
C ASN A 180 9.40 -32.96 9.05
N ALA A 181 10.57 -32.36 9.34
CA ALA A 181 11.88 -32.85 8.90
C ALA A 181 11.96 -33.11 7.38
N ARG A 182 11.28 -32.28 6.57
CA ARG A 182 11.32 -32.36 5.12
C ARG A 182 12.43 -31.47 4.56
N PRO A 183 13.04 -31.81 3.42
CA PRO A 183 13.95 -30.92 2.71
C PRO A 183 13.30 -29.58 2.43
N LEU A 184 14.04 -28.50 2.70
CA LEU A 184 13.57 -27.13 2.49
C LEU A 184 14.20 -26.56 1.22
N GLU A 185 13.36 -26.17 0.26
CA GLU A 185 13.76 -25.45 -0.94
C GLU A 185 13.13 -24.04 -0.91
N PRO A 186 13.90 -22.97 -0.64
CA PRO A 186 13.40 -21.60 -0.72
C PRO A 186 12.91 -21.27 -2.13
N ARG A 187 11.75 -20.58 -2.25
CA ARG A 187 11.14 -20.27 -3.55
C ARG A 187 11.01 -18.77 -3.79
N LEU A 188 10.61 -18.03 -2.76
CA LEU A 188 10.43 -16.58 -2.82
C LEU A 188 11.65 -15.84 -2.30
N PHE A 189 12.32 -16.38 -1.30
CA PHE A 189 13.56 -15.85 -0.75
C PHE A 189 14.76 -16.63 -1.30
N ASP A 190 15.93 -16.04 -1.30
CA ASP A 190 17.19 -16.70 -1.72
C ASP A 190 17.67 -17.75 -0.71
N ARG A 191 17.08 -17.76 0.49
CA ARG A 191 17.41 -18.67 1.60
C ARG A 191 16.24 -18.88 2.53
N GLN A 192 16.44 -19.73 3.54
CA GLN A 192 15.45 -20.00 4.57
C GLN A 192 15.06 -18.71 5.30
N ILE A 193 13.74 -18.44 5.36
CA ILE A 193 13.15 -17.36 6.18
C ILE A 193 12.48 -17.90 7.45
N ALA A 194 11.97 -19.13 7.46
CA ALA A 194 11.35 -19.72 8.65
C ALA A 194 12.37 -19.83 9.79
N PHE A 195 12.01 -19.31 10.97
CA PHE A 195 12.90 -19.19 12.15
C PHE A 195 14.21 -18.46 11.89
N ASN A 196 14.20 -17.47 11.00
CA ASN A 196 15.38 -16.73 10.60
C ASN A 196 15.11 -15.23 10.44
N LEU A 197 16.17 -14.45 10.37
CA LEU A 197 16.17 -13.05 10.01
C LEU A 197 17.15 -12.83 8.85
N LEU A 198 16.66 -12.23 7.77
CA LEU A 198 17.50 -11.86 6.63
C LEU A 198 17.94 -10.41 6.77
N ALA A 199 19.24 -10.17 6.74
CA ALA A 199 19.82 -8.85 6.95
C ALA A 199 19.52 -7.85 5.82
N GLN A 200 19.01 -8.33 4.69
CA GLN A 200 18.71 -7.48 3.54
C GLN A 200 17.31 -7.77 3.01
N VAL A 201 16.56 -6.71 2.71
CA VAL A 201 15.23 -6.77 2.12
C VAL A 201 15.25 -6.19 0.71
N GLY A 202 15.05 -7.07 -0.28
CA GLY A 202 15.07 -6.72 -1.70
C GLY A 202 16.48 -6.57 -2.30
N ALA A 203 16.54 -6.34 -3.60
CA ALA A 203 17.79 -6.13 -4.32
C ALA A 203 18.37 -4.74 -4.02
N VAL A 204 19.69 -4.67 -3.87
CA VAL A 204 20.42 -3.41 -3.72
C VAL A 204 20.58 -2.76 -5.09
N GLY A 205 20.18 -1.50 -5.21
CA GLY A 205 20.40 -0.69 -6.41
C GLY A 205 21.83 -0.17 -6.53
N GLY A 206 22.12 0.54 -7.61
CA GLY A 206 23.48 1.07 -7.90
C GLY A 206 24.03 2.05 -6.86
N GLU A 207 23.17 2.64 -6.04
CA GLU A 207 23.54 3.56 -4.96
C GLU A 207 23.70 2.89 -3.60
N GLY A 208 23.67 1.56 -3.54
CA GLY A 208 23.87 0.80 -2.31
C GLY A 208 22.63 0.65 -1.43
N HIS A 209 21.46 1.14 -1.87
CA HIS A 209 20.19 1.07 -1.15
C HIS A 209 19.17 0.17 -1.88
N SER A 210 18.36 -0.55 -1.11
CA SER A 210 17.19 -1.25 -1.64
C SER A 210 16.05 -0.28 -1.97
N ALA A 211 15.05 -0.73 -2.73
CA ALA A 211 13.89 0.08 -3.05
C ALA A 211 13.10 0.51 -1.80
N ILE A 212 13.08 -0.32 -0.75
CA ILE A 212 12.42 0.00 0.52
C ILE A 212 13.20 1.08 1.28
N GLU A 213 14.53 0.95 1.37
CA GLU A 213 15.38 1.94 2.03
C GLU A 213 15.24 3.32 1.36
N ARG A 214 15.25 3.40 0.03
CA ARG A 214 15.03 4.66 -0.70
C ARG A 214 13.67 5.31 -0.46
N ARG A 215 12.68 4.56 0.00
CA ARG A 215 11.35 5.11 0.36
C ARG A 215 11.28 5.64 1.80
N ILE A 216 12.31 5.39 2.59
CA ILE A 216 12.42 5.88 3.97
C ILE A 216 13.18 7.22 4.01
N PHE A 217 14.14 7.40 3.10
CA PHE A 217 14.90 8.64 2.93
C PHE A 217 14.16 9.64 2.03
#